data_04a9bbb706494a9502e7f15d9ba05f00
#
_entry.id   04a9bbb706494a9502e7f15d9ba05f00
#
_cell.length_a   1.000
_cell.length_b   1.000
_cell.length_c   1.000
_cell.angle_alpha   90.00
_cell.angle_beta   90.00
_cell.angle_gamma   90.00
#
_symmetry.space_group_name_H-M   'P 1'
#
loop_
_entity.id
_entity.type
_entity.pdbx_description
1 polymer ?
#
loop_
_entity_poly.entity_id
_entity_poly.type
_entity_poly.pdbx_seq_one_letter_code
_entity_poly.pdbx_strand_id
1 'polypeptide(L)'
;IHQEVIPAIGCTEPVAVALAAAKAAEVLGHRPEKIEVLLSANILKNAMGVGIPGTGMVGLPIAVALGTLIGKSAYGLEVLRDLTPEALAEGKQVIEDKRIHIALKDNVDKLYIEVICSAGDETSRVIICHEHTNVVYVEKNGVVLTDRRKEGVSCDASGDEDELRLSFSTVYEFAMEMPLDEIRFILETADLNRKAAEASLKGNFGHTVSKTVSGVYGRKYMGDSAYTHMLAMTAAACDARMDGAMIPVMSNSGSGNQGIAATLPVLSFAEDIECTEELLIRALMLSHLMVIYIKQSLGRLSALCG
;
A
#
# COMPACT_ATOMS: atom_id res chain seq x y z
N ILE A 1 -10.90 6.42 13.15
CA ILE A 1 -11.19 5.95 11.79
C ILE A 1 -10.57 6.86 10.72
N HIS A 2 -10.67 8.19 10.83
CA HIS A 2 -10.10 9.15 9.85
C HIS A 2 -8.58 9.04 9.65
N GLN A 3 -7.84 8.52 10.62
CA GLN A 3 -6.40 8.26 10.51
C GLN A 3 -6.07 6.95 9.78
N GLU A 4 -6.98 5.98 9.82
CA GLU A 4 -6.77 4.64 9.32
C GLU A 4 -7.46 4.39 7.96
N VAL A 5 -8.53 5.12 7.68
CA VAL A 5 -9.32 5.01 6.45
C VAL A 5 -9.05 6.25 5.61
N ILE A 6 -8.11 6.14 4.69
CA ILE A 6 -7.58 7.25 3.89
C ILE A 6 -7.39 6.83 2.43
N PRO A 7 -7.54 7.76 1.46
CA PRO A 7 -7.24 7.49 0.06
C PRO A 7 -5.78 7.09 -0.17
N ALA A 8 -5.56 6.16 -1.09
CA ALA A 8 -4.22 5.70 -1.49
C ALA A 8 -4.18 5.36 -2.99
N ILE A 9 -3.03 5.60 -3.63
CA ILE A 9 -2.74 5.21 -5.02
C ILE A 9 -1.57 4.23 -5.01
N GLY A 10 -1.74 3.08 -5.65
CA GLY A 10 -0.73 2.03 -5.69
C GLY A 10 -0.49 1.36 -4.34
N CYS A 11 0.63 0.64 -4.23
CA CYS A 11 1.05 -0.04 -3.01
C CYS A 11 2.12 0.77 -2.28
N THR A 12 1.97 0.95 -0.97
CA THR A 12 2.86 1.78 -0.16
C THR A 12 4.26 1.21 0.00
N GLU A 13 4.39 -0.12 0.04
CA GLU A 13 5.68 -0.80 0.26
C GLU A 13 6.71 -0.53 -0.85
N PRO A 14 6.41 -0.76 -2.15
CA PRO A 14 7.38 -0.44 -3.20
C PRO A 14 7.66 1.06 -3.31
N VAL A 15 6.69 1.91 -2.99
CA VAL A 15 6.87 3.36 -2.97
C VAL A 15 7.77 3.80 -1.82
N ALA A 16 7.66 3.18 -0.65
CA ALA A 16 8.58 3.43 0.47
C ALA A 16 10.02 2.98 0.15
N VAL A 17 10.18 1.89 -0.61
CA VAL A 17 11.51 1.48 -1.11
C VAL A 17 12.05 2.50 -2.11
N ALA A 18 11.21 3.01 -3.02
CA ALA A 18 11.60 4.08 -3.93
C ALA A 18 11.96 5.38 -3.19
N LEU A 19 11.25 5.70 -2.09
CA LEU A 19 11.56 6.84 -1.22
C LEU A 19 12.94 6.70 -0.56
N ALA A 20 13.25 5.52 -0.03
CA ALA A 20 14.57 5.25 0.54
C ALA A 20 15.68 5.37 -0.53
N ALA A 21 15.42 4.86 -1.74
CA ALA A 21 16.35 4.96 -2.87
C ALA A 21 16.54 6.42 -3.33
N ALA A 22 15.48 7.20 -3.41
CA ALA A 22 15.54 8.62 -3.71
C ALA A 22 16.38 9.37 -2.68
N LYS A 23 16.12 9.14 -1.39
CA LYS A 23 16.88 9.77 -0.31
C LYS A 23 18.35 9.38 -0.34
N ALA A 24 18.68 8.11 -0.61
CA ALA A 24 20.06 7.65 -0.73
C ALA A 24 20.77 8.32 -1.91
N ALA A 25 20.12 8.42 -3.09
CA ALA A 25 20.67 9.11 -4.25
C ALA A 25 20.87 10.62 -4.01
N GLU A 26 19.93 11.28 -3.34
CA GLU A 26 20.07 12.69 -2.94
C GLU A 26 21.29 12.91 -2.01
N VAL A 27 21.50 12.02 -1.04
CA VAL A 27 22.62 12.08 -0.11
C VAL A 27 23.95 11.82 -0.81
N LEU A 28 23.99 10.85 -1.74
CA LEU A 28 25.15 10.58 -2.60
C LEU A 28 25.53 11.84 -3.42
N GLY A 29 24.53 12.54 -3.98
CA GLY A 29 24.67 13.78 -4.71
C GLY A 29 24.90 13.62 -6.21
N HIS A 30 24.99 12.41 -6.70
CA HIS A 30 25.10 12.05 -8.12
C HIS A 30 24.49 10.66 -8.37
N ARG A 31 24.42 10.25 -9.64
CA ARG A 31 23.83 8.95 -10.03
C ARG A 31 24.62 7.77 -9.47
N PRO A 32 23.97 6.83 -8.79
CA PRO A 32 24.66 5.65 -8.28
C PRO A 32 25.05 4.69 -9.41
N GLU A 33 26.24 4.08 -9.28
CA GLU A 33 26.69 2.99 -10.15
C GLU A 33 26.19 1.64 -9.65
N LYS A 34 26.05 1.48 -8.33
CA LYS A 34 25.52 0.29 -7.68
C LYS A 34 24.52 0.68 -6.60
N ILE A 35 23.44 -0.07 -6.52
CA ILE A 35 22.37 0.11 -5.54
C ILE A 35 22.12 -1.23 -4.85
N GLU A 36 22.30 -1.26 -3.54
CA GLU A 36 22.00 -2.41 -2.71
C GLU A 36 20.79 -2.11 -1.83
N VAL A 37 19.82 -3.01 -1.84
CA VAL A 37 18.55 -2.86 -1.12
C VAL A 37 18.36 -4.06 -0.21
N LEU A 38 18.29 -3.81 1.09
CA LEU A 38 18.11 -4.83 2.11
C LEU A 38 16.75 -4.62 2.80
N LEU A 39 15.90 -5.64 2.77
CA LEU A 39 14.49 -5.52 3.16
C LEU A 39 14.11 -6.58 4.19
N SER A 40 13.20 -6.23 5.09
CA SER A 40 12.49 -7.23 5.90
C SER A 40 11.66 -8.17 5.01
N ALA A 41 11.37 -9.37 5.51
CA ALA A 41 10.56 -10.36 4.80
C ALA A 41 9.18 -9.81 4.43
N ASN A 42 8.56 -9.00 5.29
CA ASN A 42 7.23 -8.42 5.05
C ASN A 42 7.26 -7.40 3.90
N ILE A 43 8.23 -6.49 3.89
CA ILE A 43 8.39 -5.50 2.80
C ILE A 43 8.71 -6.22 1.49
N LEU A 44 9.65 -7.15 1.48
CA LEU A 44 10.02 -7.90 0.28
C LEU A 44 8.82 -8.63 -0.31
N LYS A 45 8.10 -9.42 0.50
CA LYS A 45 6.90 -10.17 0.08
C LYS A 45 5.81 -9.26 -0.47
N ASN A 46 5.52 -8.14 0.21
CA ASN A 46 4.42 -7.26 -0.17
C ASN A 46 4.73 -6.41 -1.41
N ALA A 47 6.01 -6.12 -1.68
CA ALA A 47 6.42 -5.23 -2.75
C ALA A 47 6.86 -5.94 -4.04
N MET A 48 7.30 -7.20 -3.96
CA MET A 48 7.95 -7.88 -5.08
C MET A 48 7.05 -8.16 -6.29
N GLY A 49 5.74 -8.28 -6.08
CA GLY A 49 4.77 -8.69 -7.11
C GLY A 49 3.73 -7.61 -7.45
N VAL A 50 4.01 -6.35 -7.15
CA VAL A 50 3.04 -5.25 -7.30
C VAL A 50 3.41 -4.36 -8.47
N GLY A 51 2.41 -3.93 -9.24
CA GLY A 51 2.55 -2.93 -10.30
C GLY A 51 2.98 -1.57 -9.75
N ILE A 52 3.99 -0.97 -10.39
CA ILE A 52 4.46 0.37 -10.03
C ILE A 52 3.68 1.38 -10.84
N PRO A 53 2.97 2.32 -10.18
CA PRO A 53 2.06 3.24 -10.85
C PRO A 53 2.70 3.99 -12.02
N GLY A 54 2.00 4.00 -13.16
CA GLY A 54 2.42 4.70 -14.37
C GLY A 54 3.53 4.03 -15.19
N THR A 55 4.10 2.90 -14.74
CA THR A 55 5.24 2.26 -15.41
C THR A 55 4.85 1.10 -16.34
N GLY A 56 3.69 0.47 -16.12
CA GLY A 56 3.34 -0.82 -16.73
C GLY A 56 4.30 -1.96 -16.34
N MET A 57 5.08 -1.79 -15.28
CA MET A 57 6.04 -2.77 -14.79
C MET A 57 5.71 -3.17 -13.35
N VAL A 58 6.19 -4.34 -12.96
CA VAL A 58 5.94 -4.96 -11.66
C VAL A 58 7.23 -5.07 -10.87
N GLY A 59 7.13 -4.86 -9.56
CA GLY A 59 8.15 -5.21 -8.59
C GLY A 59 9.17 -4.11 -8.27
N LEU A 60 10.03 -4.45 -7.32
CA LEU A 60 10.98 -3.53 -6.71
C LEU A 60 12.05 -2.95 -7.64
N PRO A 61 12.59 -3.69 -8.62
CA PRO A 61 13.70 -3.16 -9.44
C PRO A 61 13.37 -1.82 -10.10
N ILE A 62 12.19 -1.71 -10.72
CA ILE A 62 11.80 -0.45 -11.38
C ILE A 62 11.49 0.67 -10.37
N ALA A 63 10.91 0.34 -9.21
CA ALA A 63 10.67 1.31 -8.14
C ALA A 63 11.98 1.92 -7.61
N VAL A 64 13.00 1.06 -7.39
CA VAL A 64 14.35 1.47 -6.96
C VAL A 64 15.04 2.32 -8.02
N ALA A 65 15.04 1.86 -9.29
CA ALA A 65 15.64 2.60 -10.39
C ALA A 65 15.06 4.01 -10.50
N LEU A 66 13.74 4.11 -10.57
CA LEU A 66 13.05 5.41 -10.66
C LEU A 66 13.26 6.27 -9.41
N GLY A 67 13.27 5.67 -8.23
CA GLY A 67 13.61 6.38 -6.99
C GLY A 67 14.96 7.09 -7.09
N THR A 68 15.99 6.41 -7.60
CA THR A 68 17.34 7.00 -7.73
C THR A 68 17.49 7.98 -8.89
N LEU A 69 16.66 7.90 -9.93
CA LEU A 69 16.76 8.73 -11.14
C LEU A 69 15.99 10.04 -11.03
N ILE A 70 14.75 9.97 -10.54
CA ILE A 70 13.82 11.10 -10.54
C ILE A 70 13.18 11.35 -9.18
N GLY A 71 13.33 10.42 -8.23
CA GLY A 71 12.69 10.53 -6.94
C GLY A 71 13.15 11.77 -6.17
N LYS A 72 12.16 12.47 -5.57
CA LYS A 72 12.41 13.56 -4.62
C LYS A 72 11.88 13.14 -3.27
N SER A 73 12.77 12.92 -2.31
CA SER A 73 12.39 12.40 -0.99
C SER A 73 11.40 13.31 -0.24
N ALA A 74 11.40 14.61 -0.55
CA ALA A 74 10.45 15.58 0.01
C ALA A 74 8.98 15.29 -0.37
N TYR A 75 8.73 14.48 -1.40
CA TYR A 75 7.36 14.13 -1.81
C TYR A 75 6.78 12.95 -1.01
N GLY A 76 7.55 12.35 -0.11
CA GLY A 76 7.08 11.21 0.67
C GLY A 76 6.60 10.06 -0.22
N LEU A 77 5.37 9.59 0.00
CA LEU A 77 4.79 8.49 -0.79
C LEU A 77 4.36 8.88 -2.22
N GLU A 78 4.52 10.13 -2.63
CA GLU A 78 4.37 10.57 -4.02
C GLU A 78 5.72 10.69 -4.75
N VAL A 79 6.77 10.05 -4.25
CA VAL A 79 8.16 10.16 -4.71
C VAL A 79 8.36 9.96 -6.21
N LEU A 80 7.48 9.20 -6.87
CA LEU A 80 7.52 8.90 -8.31
C LEU A 80 6.54 9.76 -9.14
N ARG A 81 5.93 10.80 -8.57
CA ARG A 81 4.91 11.61 -9.29
C ARG A 81 5.43 12.31 -10.55
N ASP A 82 6.73 12.60 -10.60
CA ASP A 82 7.37 13.27 -11.75
C ASP A 82 7.80 12.26 -12.84
N LEU A 83 7.21 11.05 -12.89
CA LEU A 83 7.53 10.03 -13.88
C LEU A 83 7.28 10.51 -15.30
N THR A 84 8.31 10.32 -16.15
CA THR A 84 8.22 10.57 -17.59
C THR A 84 8.59 9.32 -18.39
N PRO A 85 8.21 9.23 -19.68
CA PRO A 85 8.61 8.12 -20.54
C PRO A 85 10.13 7.94 -20.65
N GLU A 86 10.87 9.04 -20.64
CA GLU A 86 12.34 9.05 -20.72
C GLU A 86 12.94 8.45 -19.44
N ALA A 87 12.46 8.89 -18.27
CA ALA A 87 12.89 8.34 -16.99
C ALA A 87 12.56 6.85 -16.87
N LEU A 88 11.42 6.42 -17.38
CA LEU A 88 11.06 5.01 -17.43
C LEU A 88 12.01 4.21 -18.32
N ALA A 89 12.37 4.73 -19.50
CA ALA A 89 13.33 4.08 -20.39
C ALA A 89 14.71 3.96 -19.73
N GLU A 90 15.17 5.03 -19.07
CA GLU A 90 16.42 5.01 -18.32
C GLU A 90 16.38 4.05 -17.13
N GLY A 91 15.26 3.99 -16.40
CA GLY A 91 15.06 3.03 -15.30
C GLY A 91 15.15 1.57 -15.76
N LYS A 92 14.64 1.24 -16.94
CA LYS A 92 14.80 -0.08 -17.56
C LYS A 92 16.26 -0.38 -17.85
N GLN A 93 17.03 0.60 -18.35
CA GLN A 93 18.46 0.43 -18.61
C GLN A 93 19.24 0.15 -17.32
N VAL A 94 18.93 0.83 -16.21
CA VAL A 94 19.56 0.58 -14.89
C VAL A 94 19.33 -0.87 -14.44
N ILE A 95 18.15 -1.43 -14.72
CA ILE A 95 17.84 -2.83 -14.40
C ILE A 95 18.62 -3.78 -15.31
N GLU A 96 18.67 -3.52 -16.62
CA GLU A 96 19.42 -4.34 -17.61
C GLU A 96 20.92 -4.34 -17.29
N ASP A 97 21.48 -3.22 -16.86
CA ASP A 97 22.87 -3.07 -16.42
C ASP A 97 23.16 -3.82 -15.11
N LYS A 98 22.14 -4.42 -14.46
CA LYS A 98 22.26 -5.17 -13.20
C LYS A 98 22.87 -4.35 -12.05
N ARG A 99 22.60 -3.05 -12.02
CA ARG A 99 23.10 -2.14 -10.96
C ARG A 99 22.38 -2.31 -9.64
N ILE A 100 21.20 -2.96 -9.62
CA ILE A 100 20.36 -3.12 -8.44
C ILE A 100 20.47 -4.54 -7.89
N HIS A 101 20.82 -4.65 -6.62
CA HIS A 101 20.82 -5.89 -5.87
C HIS A 101 19.84 -5.80 -4.70
N ILE A 102 18.85 -6.70 -4.67
CA ILE A 102 17.81 -6.74 -3.63
C ILE A 102 17.95 -8.03 -2.85
N ALA A 103 18.06 -7.93 -1.54
CA ALA A 103 18.20 -9.07 -0.66
C ALA A 103 17.33 -8.95 0.62
N LEU A 104 17.04 -10.13 1.19
CA LEU A 104 16.42 -10.22 2.51
C LEU A 104 17.45 -9.85 3.59
N LYS A 105 16.98 -9.15 4.61
CA LYS A 105 17.73 -8.90 5.84
C LYS A 105 17.00 -9.52 7.03
N ASP A 106 17.67 -10.44 7.69
CA ASP A 106 17.13 -11.14 8.85
C ASP A 106 17.31 -10.31 10.15
N ASN A 107 16.50 -10.63 11.15
CA ASN A 107 16.56 -10.04 12.48
C ASN A 107 16.39 -8.52 12.49
N VAL A 108 15.47 -8.01 11.68
CA VAL A 108 15.07 -6.61 11.61
C VAL A 108 13.56 -6.46 11.86
N ASP A 109 13.11 -5.23 12.09
CA ASP A 109 11.70 -4.92 12.27
C ASP A 109 10.84 -5.36 11.09
N LYS A 110 9.53 -5.58 11.32
CA LYS A 110 8.57 -5.97 10.27
C LYS A 110 8.58 -4.98 9.10
N LEU A 111 8.71 -3.68 9.37
CA LEU A 111 8.94 -2.63 8.38
C LEU A 111 10.40 -2.18 8.48
N TYR A 112 11.23 -2.70 7.60
CA TYR A 112 12.64 -2.34 7.47
C TYR A 112 13.03 -2.25 6.01
N ILE A 113 13.57 -1.09 5.63
CA ILE A 113 14.08 -0.80 4.29
C ILE A 113 15.43 -0.14 4.46
N GLU A 114 16.47 -0.72 3.88
CA GLU A 114 17.81 -0.15 3.87
C GLU A 114 18.28 -0.06 2.42
N VAL A 115 18.72 1.10 2.00
CA VAL A 115 19.28 1.34 0.68
C VAL A 115 20.67 1.91 0.81
N ILE A 116 21.61 1.29 0.09
CA ILE A 116 22.99 1.72 -0.02
C ILE A 116 23.25 2.04 -1.49
N CYS A 117 23.61 3.28 -1.77
CA CYS A 117 24.04 3.73 -3.11
C CYS A 117 25.55 3.94 -3.09
N SER A 118 26.24 3.53 -4.17
CA SER A 118 27.67 3.75 -4.34
C SER A 118 28.02 4.17 -5.76
N ALA A 119 29.04 5.02 -5.87
CA ALA A 119 29.66 5.40 -7.14
C ALA A 119 31.14 5.77 -6.90
N GLY A 120 32.05 5.03 -7.53
CA GLY A 120 33.48 5.07 -7.20
C GLY A 120 33.68 4.78 -5.71
N ASP A 121 34.39 5.67 -5.01
CA ASP A 121 34.66 5.57 -3.58
C ASP A 121 33.61 6.23 -2.68
N GLU A 122 32.60 6.87 -3.27
CA GLU A 122 31.54 7.53 -2.52
C GLU A 122 30.38 6.58 -2.23
N THR A 123 29.84 6.69 -1.02
CA THR A 123 28.71 5.86 -0.57
C THR A 123 27.69 6.70 0.19
N SER A 124 26.43 6.28 0.09
CA SER A 124 25.36 6.76 0.95
C SER A 124 24.54 5.58 1.46
N ARG A 125 23.98 5.73 2.66
CA ARG A 125 23.15 4.73 3.29
C ARG A 125 21.94 5.37 3.96
N VAL A 126 20.76 4.83 3.70
CA VAL A 126 19.49 5.30 4.27
C VAL A 126 18.70 4.12 4.82
N ILE A 127 18.10 4.29 6.01
CA ILE A 127 17.22 3.29 6.60
C ILE A 127 15.86 3.94 6.91
N ILE A 128 14.78 3.25 6.50
CA ILE A 128 13.40 3.53 6.88
C ILE A 128 12.92 2.38 7.78
N CYS A 129 12.36 2.71 8.96
CA CYS A 129 11.81 1.74 9.90
C CYS A 129 10.49 2.23 10.50
N HIS A 130 9.68 1.28 10.99
CA HIS A 130 8.45 1.47 11.74
C HIS A 130 7.28 1.99 10.89
N GLU A 131 7.48 3.06 10.14
CA GLU A 131 6.52 3.66 9.20
C GLU A 131 7.13 3.82 7.82
N HIS A 132 6.30 3.80 6.77
CA HIS A 132 6.74 3.84 5.37
C HIS A 132 7.51 5.12 4.97
N THR A 133 7.39 6.19 5.74
CA THR A 133 8.06 7.48 5.49
C THR A 133 9.07 7.86 6.56
N ASN A 134 9.24 7.06 7.61
CA ASN A 134 10.10 7.38 8.73
C ASN A 134 11.57 7.02 8.44
N VAL A 135 12.34 7.99 7.96
CA VAL A 135 13.78 7.86 7.76
C VAL A 135 14.49 7.97 9.11
N VAL A 136 15.01 6.85 9.61
CA VAL A 136 15.67 6.76 10.93
C VAL A 136 17.19 6.86 10.87
N TYR A 137 17.80 6.61 9.71
CA TYR A 137 19.25 6.64 9.56
C TYR A 137 19.66 7.20 8.21
N VAL A 138 20.66 8.06 8.21
CA VAL A 138 21.29 8.63 7.01
C VAL A 138 22.78 8.72 7.22
N GLU A 139 23.56 8.20 6.27
CA GLU A 139 25.01 8.23 6.29
C GLU A 139 25.57 8.61 4.90
N LYS A 140 26.68 9.35 4.86
CA LYS A 140 27.47 9.60 3.64
C LYS A 140 28.94 9.35 3.92
N ASN A 141 29.58 8.51 3.12
CA ASN A 141 31.03 8.20 3.20
C ASN A 141 31.51 7.81 4.61
N GLY A 142 30.69 7.01 5.33
CA GLY A 142 30.97 6.61 6.71
C GLY A 142 30.64 7.67 7.78
N VAL A 143 30.22 8.87 7.36
CA VAL A 143 29.81 9.92 8.29
C VAL A 143 28.31 9.87 8.49
N VAL A 144 27.89 9.65 9.75
CA VAL A 144 26.48 9.61 10.13
C VAL A 144 25.92 11.03 10.17
N LEU A 145 24.90 11.30 9.33
CA LEU A 145 24.20 12.58 9.25
C LEU A 145 22.95 12.59 10.15
N THR A 146 22.31 11.42 10.29
CA THR A 146 21.12 11.23 11.14
C THR A 146 21.13 9.83 11.71
N ASP A 147 20.93 9.69 13.02
CA ASP A 147 20.71 8.39 13.67
C ASP A 147 19.63 8.52 14.73
N ARG A 148 18.42 8.11 14.39
CA ARG A 148 17.26 8.06 15.28
C ARG A 148 16.83 6.63 15.63
N ARG A 149 17.67 5.63 15.33
CA ARG A 149 17.38 4.21 15.59
C ARG A 149 17.20 3.89 17.07
N LYS A 150 17.76 4.71 17.97
CA LYS A 150 17.69 4.54 19.43
C LYS A 150 16.62 5.41 20.10
N GLU A 151 15.95 6.29 19.35
CA GLU A 151 14.85 7.09 19.86
C GLU A 151 13.57 6.22 19.89
N GLY A 152 13.71 5.15 20.64
CA GLY A 152 12.80 4.13 21.07
C GLY A 152 11.35 4.26 20.64
N VAL A 153 10.97 3.54 19.60
CA VAL A 153 9.69 2.83 19.63
C VAL A 153 10.05 1.35 19.64
N SER A 154 10.04 0.74 20.83
CA SER A 154 10.04 -0.71 20.95
C SER A 154 8.78 -1.20 20.25
N CYS A 155 8.94 -1.86 19.09
CA CYS A 155 7.87 -2.55 18.40
C CYS A 155 7.47 -3.86 19.10
N ASP A 156 7.74 -3.97 20.38
CA ASP A 156 7.04 -4.89 21.23
C ASP A 156 5.65 -4.33 21.47
N ALA A 157 4.65 -5.18 21.37
CA ALA A 157 3.22 -4.91 21.52
C ALA A 157 2.80 -4.37 22.91
N SER A 158 3.60 -3.50 23.50
CA SER A 158 3.21 -2.59 24.57
C SER A 158 2.75 -1.32 23.88
N GLY A 159 1.50 -1.34 23.40
CA GLY A 159 0.85 -0.14 22.89
C GLY A 159 1.01 0.99 23.90
N ASP A 160 1.18 2.21 23.39
CA ASP A 160 1.03 3.42 24.17
C ASP A 160 -0.21 3.25 25.05
N GLU A 161 -0.06 3.51 26.36
CA GLU A 161 -1.18 3.38 27.33
C GLU A 161 -2.37 4.30 26.96
N ASP A 162 -2.16 5.24 26.03
CA ASP A 162 -3.17 6.15 25.48
C ASP A 162 -3.81 5.64 24.15
N GLU A 163 -3.39 4.50 23.59
CA GLU A 163 -4.01 3.98 22.37
C GLU A 163 -5.37 3.35 22.71
N LEU A 164 -6.44 3.90 22.14
CA LEU A 164 -7.81 3.41 22.34
C LEU A 164 -7.91 1.94 21.96
N ARG A 165 -8.00 1.05 22.94
CA ARG A 165 -8.22 -0.37 22.71
C ARG A 165 -9.68 -0.62 22.36
N LEU A 166 -9.92 -0.96 21.11
CA LEU A 166 -11.24 -1.33 20.63
C LEU A 166 -11.64 -2.70 21.18
N SER A 167 -12.93 -2.87 21.42
CA SER A 167 -13.59 -4.16 21.66
C SER A 167 -14.68 -4.37 20.62
N PHE A 168 -15.13 -5.61 20.44
CA PHE A 168 -16.25 -5.87 19.53
C PHE A 168 -17.50 -5.08 19.92
N SER A 169 -17.86 -5.06 21.21
CA SER A 169 -19.04 -4.32 21.70
C SER A 169 -18.93 -2.83 21.41
N THR A 170 -17.78 -2.22 21.72
CA THR A 170 -17.56 -0.78 21.45
C THR A 170 -17.66 -0.45 19.97
N VAL A 171 -17.11 -1.28 19.10
CA VAL A 171 -17.18 -1.12 17.64
C VAL A 171 -18.63 -1.24 17.16
N TYR A 172 -19.35 -2.23 17.65
CA TYR A 172 -20.75 -2.48 17.28
C TYR A 172 -21.66 -1.34 17.75
N GLU A 173 -21.59 -0.97 19.04
CA GLU A 173 -22.36 0.14 19.61
C GLU A 173 -22.11 1.44 18.85
N PHE A 174 -20.85 1.77 18.59
CA PHE A 174 -20.50 2.96 17.80
C PHE A 174 -21.15 2.94 16.41
N ALA A 175 -21.03 1.84 15.68
CA ALA A 175 -21.59 1.75 14.33
C ALA A 175 -23.12 1.81 14.31
N MET A 176 -23.79 1.31 15.36
CA MET A 176 -25.26 1.25 15.43
C MET A 176 -25.90 2.50 16.04
N GLU A 177 -25.24 3.16 16.99
CA GLU A 177 -25.85 4.22 17.81
C GLU A 177 -25.40 5.63 17.44
N MET A 178 -24.24 5.79 16.77
CA MET A 178 -23.78 7.13 16.37
C MET A 178 -24.80 7.84 15.45
N PRO A 179 -24.99 9.16 15.62
CA PRO A 179 -25.77 9.96 14.70
C PRO A 179 -25.28 9.80 13.26
N LEU A 180 -26.18 9.62 12.29
CA LEU A 180 -25.83 9.37 10.91
C LEU A 180 -24.92 10.46 10.31
N ASP A 181 -25.15 11.72 10.65
CA ASP A 181 -24.37 12.85 10.13
C ASP A 181 -22.90 12.76 10.54
N GLU A 182 -22.60 12.19 11.72
CA GLU A 182 -21.24 12.00 12.23
C GLU A 182 -20.47 10.88 11.50
N ILE A 183 -21.18 9.90 10.94
CA ILE A 183 -20.58 8.72 10.31
C ILE A 183 -20.82 8.64 8.80
N ARG A 184 -21.56 9.61 8.23
CA ARG A 184 -21.90 9.65 6.80
C ARG A 184 -20.69 9.71 5.87
N PHE A 185 -19.56 10.27 6.33
CA PHE A 185 -18.31 10.35 5.58
C PHE A 185 -17.82 8.97 5.08
N ILE A 186 -18.26 7.88 5.73
CA ILE A 186 -17.86 6.53 5.34
C ILE A 186 -18.31 6.16 3.91
N LEU A 187 -19.33 6.84 3.37
CA LEU A 187 -19.76 6.66 1.98
C LEU A 187 -18.68 7.01 0.96
N GLU A 188 -17.70 7.85 1.32
CA GLU A 188 -16.55 8.14 0.46
C GLU A 188 -15.75 6.86 0.14
N THR A 189 -15.73 5.89 1.05
CA THR A 189 -15.09 4.58 0.82
C THR A 189 -15.78 3.83 -0.30
N ALA A 190 -17.12 3.85 -0.32
CA ALA A 190 -17.93 3.23 -1.36
C ALA A 190 -17.69 3.90 -2.72
N ASP A 191 -17.69 5.23 -2.77
CA ASP A 191 -17.52 6.00 -4.00
C ASP A 191 -16.14 5.76 -4.65
N LEU A 192 -15.05 5.81 -3.86
CA LEU A 192 -13.71 5.61 -4.39
C LEU A 192 -13.50 4.17 -4.85
N ASN A 193 -13.84 3.19 -4.03
CA ASN A 193 -13.60 1.79 -4.34
C ASN A 193 -14.49 1.28 -5.47
N ARG A 194 -15.74 1.79 -5.59
CA ARG A 194 -16.63 1.53 -6.73
C ARG A 194 -16.00 2.03 -8.03
N LYS A 195 -15.52 3.28 -8.07
CA LYS A 195 -14.87 3.85 -9.24
C LYS A 195 -13.67 3.03 -9.70
N ALA A 196 -12.87 2.52 -8.75
CA ALA A 196 -11.75 1.64 -9.06
C ALA A 196 -12.21 0.31 -9.67
N ALA A 197 -13.25 -0.32 -9.11
CA ALA A 197 -13.81 -1.54 -9.64
C ALA A 197 -14.38 -1.34 -11.05
N GLU A 198 -15.19 -0.31 -11.27
CA GLU A 198 -15.78 0.02 -12.57
C GLU A 198 -14.73 0.32 -13.65
N ALA A 199 -13.66 1.05 -13.29
CA ALA A 199 -12.56 1.31 -14.22
C ALA A 199 -11.85 0.01 -14.60
N SER A 200 -11.65 -0.90 -13.65
CA SER A 200 -11.04 -2.20 -13.88
C SER A 200 -11.90 -3.09 -14.81
N LEU A 201 -13.21 -3.10 -14.59
CA LEU A 201 -14.15 -3.87 -15.45
C LEU A 201 -14.15 -3.38 -16.91
N LYS A 202 -13.92 -2.07 -17.13
CA LYS A 202 -13.83 -1.46 -18.46
C LYS A 202 -12.44 -1.65 -19.10
N GLY A 203 -11.39 -1.73 -18.29
CA GLY A 203 -9.99 -1.89 -18.71
C GLY A 203 -9.53 -3.36 -18.74
N ASN A 204 -8.23 -3.55 -18.85
CA ASN A 204 -7.57 -4.85 -18.69
C ASN A 204 -6.46 -4.68 -17.66
N PHE A 205 -6.72 -5.13 -16.43
CA PHE A 205 -5.80 -5.00 -15.32
C PHE A 205 -5.55 -6.35 -14.65
N GLY A 206 -4.31 -6.56 -14.24
CA GLY A 206 -3.87 -7.68 -13.44
C GLY A 206 -4.27 -9.05 -14.00
N HIS A 207 -4.77 -9.91 -13.12
CA HIS A 207 -5.19 -11.26 -13.48
C HIS A 207 -6.61 -11.34 -14.07
N THR A 208 -7.32 -10.23 -14.17
CA THR A 208 -8.70 -10.16 -14.69
C THR A 208 -9.67 -11.14 -13.99
N VAL A 209 -9.47 -11.35 -12.69
CA VAL A 209 -10.28 -12.27 -11.87
C VAL A 209 -11.75 -11.90 -11.92
N SER A 210 -12.05 -10.61 -11.84
CA SER A 210 -13.42 -10.08 -11.93
C SER A 210 -14.11 -10.50 -13.22
N LYS A 211 -13.43 -10.37 -14.36
CA LYS A 211 -13.98 -10.75 -15.69
C LYS A 211 -14.14 -12.26 -15.82
N THR A 212 -13.27 -13.04 -15.19
CA THR A 212 -13.38 -14.50 -15.16
C THR A 212 -14.60 -14.91 -14.36
N VAL A 213 -14.82 -14.33 -13.19
CA VAL A 213 -15.98 -14.63 -12.31
C VAL A 213 -17.30 -14.20 -12.95
N SER A 214 -17.38 -12.98 -13.49
CA SER A 214 -18.58 -12.44 -14.12
C SER A 214 -18.79 -12.90 -15.57
N GLY A 215 -17.83 -13.59 -16.15
CA GLY A 215 -17.90 -14.13 -17.51
C GLY A 215 -18.80 -15.35 -17.63
N VAL A 216 -18.98 -15.83 -18.87
CA VAL A 216 -19.89 -16.96 -19.20
C VAL A 216 -19.57 -18.20 -18.38
N TYR A 217 -18.30 -18.55 -18.26
CA TYR A 217 -17.87 -19.72 -17.48
C TYR A 217 -18.03 -19.53 -15.98
N GLY A 218 -17.67 -18.36 -15.45
CA GLY A 218 -17.85 -18.04 -14.04
C GLY A 218 -19.32 -18.16 -13.63
N ARG A 219 -20.22 -17.50 -14.36
CA ARG A 219 -21.67 -17.60 -14.12
C ARG A 219 -22.21 -19.03 -14.27
N LYS A 220 -21.67 -19.81 -15.18
CA LYS A 220 -22.08 -21.21 -15.37
C LYS A 220 -21.78 -22.07 -14.15
N TYR A 221 -20.63 -21.87 -13.48
CA TYR A 221 -20.19 -22.71 -12.38
C TYR A 221 -20.52 -22.14 -11.00
N MET A 222 -20.58 -20.80 -10.88
CA MET A 222 -20.77 -20.11 -9.59
C MET A 222 -22.18 -19.49 -9.47
N GLY A 223 -22.94 -19.44 -10.57
CA GLY A 223 -24.24 -18.79 -10.63
C GLY A 223 -24.14 -17.26 -10.80
N ASP A 224 -25.30 -16.64 -11.04
CA ASP A 224 -25.47 -15.17 -11.01
C ASP A 224 -26.15 -14.82 -9.69
N SER A 225 -25.36 -14.41 -8.72
CA SER A 225 -25.78 -14.24 -7.33
C SER A 225 -25.06 -13.08 -6.66
N ALA A 226 -25.59 -12.59 -5.54
CA ALA A 226 -24.94 -11.57 -4.72
C ALA A 226 -23.49 -11.95 -4.37
N TYR A 227 -23.21 -13.24 -4.13
CA TYR A 227 -21.86 -13.71 -3.85
C TYR A 227 -20.90 -13.48 -5.03
N THR A 228 -21.32 -13.84 -6.25
CA THR A 228 -20.49 -13.63 -7.46
C THR A 228 -20.33 -12.15 -7.78
N HIS A 229 -21.34 -11.31 -7.51
CA HIS A 229 -21.26 -9.87 -7.65
C HIS A 229 -20.26 -9.26 -6.65
N MET A 230 -20.37 -9.59 -5.37
CA MET A 230 -19.41 -9.16 -4.34
C MET A 230 -17.96 -9.55 -4.70
N LEU A 231 -17.76 -10.80 -5.15
CA LEU A 231 -16.44 -11.29 -5.53
C LEU A 231 -15.89 -10.57 -6.76
N ALA A 232 -16.71 -10.38 -7.79
CA ALA A 232 -16.30 -9.72 -9.03
C ALA A 232 -15.91 -8.25 -8.79
N MET A 233 -16.72 -7.49 -8.05
CA MET A 233 -16.45 -6.08 -7.74
C MET A 233 -15.20 -5.92 -6.90
N THR A 234 -15.03 -6.73 -5.86
CA THR A 234 -13.85 -6.69 -4.98
C THR A 234 -12.58 -7.06 -5.75
N ALA A 235 -12.60 -8.13 -6.53
CA ALA A 235 -11.47 -8.54 -7.35
C ALA A 235 -11.12 -7.49 -8.41
N ALA A 236 -12.11 -6.81 -9.00
CA ALA A 236 -11.89 -5.77 -10.01
C ALA A 236 -11.03 -4.61 -9.45
N ALA A 237 -11.41 -4.07 -8.30
CA ALA A 237 -10.65 -2.99 -7.68
C ALA A 237 -9.24 -3.44 -7.26
N CYS A 238 -9.11 -4.66 -6.74
CA CYS A 238 -7.80 -5.25 -6.42
C CYS A 238 -6.95 -5.47 -7.66
N ASP A 239 -7.50 -5.99 -8.76
CA ASP A 239 -6.79 -6.18 -10.03
C ASP A 239 -6.20 -4.85 -10.52
N ALA A 240 -7.01 -3.78 -10.58
CA ALA A 240 -6.53 -2.46 -11.01
C ALA A 240 -5.40 -1.94 -10.11
N ARG A 241 -5.59 -2.01 -8.79
CA ARG A 241 -4.60 -1.51 -7.83
C ARG A 241 -3.29 -2.29 -7.91
N MET A 242 -3.34 -3.61 -7.97
CA MET A 242 -2.15 -4.48 -7.97
C MET A 242 -1.40 -4.42 -9.29
N ASP A 243 -2.06 -4.06 -10.38
CA ASP A 243 -1.44 -3.82 -11.68
C ASP A 243 -0.80 -2.42 -11.79
N GLY A 244 -0.92 -1.59 -10.75
CA GLY A 244 -0.35 -0.25 -10.72
C GLY A 244 -1.16 0.81 -11.46
N ALA A 245 -2.48 0.63 -11.55
CA ALA A 245 -3.36 1.67 -12.09
C ALA A 245 -3.26 2.95 -11.25
N MET A 246 -3.25 4.11 -11.94
CA MET A 246 -3.27 5.44 -11.30
C MET A 246 -4.69 5.80 -10.84
N ILE A 247 -5.33 4.91 -10.10
CA ILE A 247 -6.70 5.05 -9.62
C ILE A 247 -6.67 5.05 -8.09
N PRO A 248 -7.19 6.09 -7.43
CA PRO A 248 -7.26 6.11 -5.98
C PRO A 248 -8.28 5.08 -5.46
N VAL A 249 -7.92 4.42 -4.37
CA VAL A 249 -8.81 3.55 -3.60
C VAL A 249 -8.83 4.03 -2.15
N MET A 250 -9.91 3.77 -1.44
CA MET A 250 -9.91 3.99 0.01
C MET A 250 -9.20 2.80 0.68
N SER A 251 -8.15 3.10 1.40
CA SER A 251 -7.40 2.13 2.20
C SER A 251 -7.99 1.95 3.60
N ASN A 252 -7.52 0.94 4.32
CA ASN A 252 -7.76 0.80 5.75
C ASN A 252 -6.49 0.23 6.41
N SER A 253 -6.09 0.80 7.54
CA SER A 253 -4.93 0.38 8.34
C SER A 253 -3.66 0.16 7.50
N GLY A 254 -3.41 1.11 6.56
CA GLY A 254 -2.23 1.11 5.72
C GLY A 254 -2.27 0.16 4.52
N SER A 255 -3.39 -0.52 4.24
CA SER A 255 -3.54 -1.40 3.08
C SER A 255 -4.74 -1.01 2.21
N GLY A 256 -4.49 -0.74 0.91
CA GLY A 256 -5.55 -0.45 -0.05
C GLY A 256 -6.46 -1.66 -0.29
N ASN A 257 -5.90 -2.87 -0.44
CA ASN A 257 -6.71 -4.08 -0.61
C ASN A 257 -7.58 -4.36 0.62
N GLN A 258 -7.11 -4.04 1.81
CA GLN A 258 -7.89 -4.14 3.04
C GLN A 258 -9.11 -3.20 3.01
N GLY A 259 -8.90 -1.94 2.59
CA GLY A 259 -10.00 -0.99 2.43
C GLY A 259 -10.99 -1.41 1.34
N ILE A 260 -10.50 -1.94 0.21
CA ILE A 260 -11.34 -2.52 -0.86
C ILE A 260 -12.17 -3.68 -0.30
N ALA A 261 -11.55 -4.62 0.42
CA ALA A 261 -12.22 -5.79 0.99
C ALA A 261 -13.21 -5.44 2.12
N ALA A 262 -12.96 -4.36 2.85
CA ALA A 262 -13.91 -3.84 3.84
C ALA A 262 -15.11 -3.12 3.22
N THR A 263 -14.97 -2.61 1.99
CA THR A 263 -15.98 -1.77 1.34
C THR A 263 -16.84 -2.55 0.35
N LEU A 264 -16.21 -3.13 -0.68
CA LEU A 264 -16.94 -3.60 -1.88
C LEU A 264 -17.87 -4.80 -1.66
N PRO A 265 -17.55 -5.78 -0.80
CA PRO A 265 -18.53 -6.81 -0.48
C PRO A 265 -19.81 -6.25 0.16
N VAL A 266 -19.64 -5.30 1.11
CA VAL A 266 -20.77 -4.65 1.79
C VAL A 266 -21.61 -3.84 0.80
N LEU A 267 -20.94 -3.02 -0.02
CA LEU A 267 -21.59 -2.18 -1.01
C LEU A 267 -22.36 -3.02 -2.05
N SER A 268 -21.70 -4.02 -2.65
CA SER A 268 -22.32 -4.86 -3.68
C SER A 268 -23.53 -5.64 -3.13
N PHE A 269 -23.43 -6.17 -1.92
CA PHE A 269 -24.55 -6.82 -1.28
C PHE A 269 -25.70 -5.87 -0.97
N ALA A 270 -25.38 -4.66 -0.48
CA ALA A 270 -26.37 -3.63 -0.20
C ALA A 270 -27.15 -3.21 -1.45
N GLU A 271 -26.49 -3.15 -2.61
CA GLU A 271 -27.12 -2.89 -3.92
C GLU A 271 -28.05 -4.03 -4.33
N ASP A 272 -27.60 -5.28 -4.19
CA ASP A 272 -28.38 -6.45 -4.56
C ASP A 272 -29.67 -6.60 -3.74
N ILE A 273 -29.67 -6.16 -2.47
CA ILE A 273 -30.88 -6.22 -1.62
C ILE A 273 -31.65 -4.89 -1.55
N GLU A 274 -31.21 -3.87 -2.30
CA GLU A 274 -31.83 -2.54 -2.33
C GLU A 274 -31.99 -1.94 -0.92
N CYS A 275 -30.93 -2.03 -0.08
CA CYS A 275 -30.98 -1.59 1.30
C CYS A 275 -31.08 -0.07 1.42
N THR A 276 -31.50 0.43 2.59
CA THR A 276 -31.52 1.87 2.88
C THR A 276 -30.13 2.44 3.01
N GLU A 277 -29.95 3.74 2.71
CA GLU A 277 -28.68 4.43 2.88
C GLU A 277 -28.17 4.37 4.34
N GLU A 278 -29.06 4.48 5.32
CA GLU A 278 -28.70 4.33 6.74
C GLU A 278 -28.06 2.96 7.01
N LEU A 279 -28.67 1.88 6.52
CA LEU A 279 -28.15 0.54 6.74
C LEU A 279 -26.79 0.38 6.06
N LEU A 280 -26.59 0.91 4.86
CA LEU A 280 -25.30 0.91 4.17
C LEU A 280 -24.23 1.66 4.98
N ILE A 281 -24.52 2.87 5.46
CA ILE A 281 -23.60 3.67 6.28
C ILE A 281 -23.16 2.88 7.51
N ARG A 282 -24.10 2.31 8.27
CA ARG A 282 -23.82 1.54 9.49
C ARG A 282 -23.02 0.28 9.20
N ALA A 283 -23.36 -0.44 8.13
CA ALA A 283 -22.65 -1.65 7.70
C ALA A 283 -21.20 -1.35 7.26
N LEU A 284 -20.99 -0.29 6.48
CA LEU A 284 -19.65 0.17 6.10
C LEU A 284 -18.83 0.60 7.33
N MET A 285 -19.44 1.37 8.23
CA MET A 285 -18.78 1.81 9.47
C MET A 285 -18.35 0.61 10.31
N LEU A 286 -19.25 -0.35 10.52
CA LEU A 286 -18.97 -1.58 11.25
C LEU A 286 -17.83 -2.37 10.58
N SER A 287 -17.89 -2.56 9.26
CA SER A 287 -16.88 -3.30 8.51
C SER A 287 -15.49 -2.66 8.65
N HIS A 288 -15.39 -1.35 8.46
CA HIS A 288 -14.11 -0.63 8.57
C HIS A 288 -13.54 -0.61 10.00
N LEU A 289 -14.37 -0.42 11.00
CA LEU A 289 -13.95 -0.47 12.40
C LEU A 289 -13.52 -1.87 12.83
N MET A 290 -14.18 -2.92 12.33
CA MET A 290 -13.78 -4.31 12.58
C MET A 290 -12.39 -4.61 12.02
N VAL A 291 -12.05 -4.07 10.86
CA VAL A 291 -10.68 -4.18 10.32
C VAL A 291 -9.67 -3.52 11.25
N ILE A 292 -9.94 -2.29 11.71
CA ILE A 292 -9.07 -1.58 12.65
C ILE A 292 -8.91 -2.38 13.95
N TYR A 293 -10.02 -2.91 14.49
CA TYR A 293 -10.01 -3.75 15.69
C TYR A 293 -9.12 -5.00 15.53
N ILE A 294 -9.26 -5.72 14.42
CA ILE A 294 -8.43 -6.89 14.12
C ILE A 294 -6.94 -6.49 13.98
N LYS A 295 -6.68 -5.36 13.32
CA LYS A 295 -5.32 -4.86 13.11
C LYS A 295 -4.61 -4.44 14.40
N GLN A 296 -5.31 -4.07 15.46
CA GLN A 296 -4.69 -3.84 16.76
C GLN A 296 -3.96 -5.08 17.29
N SER A 297 -4.44 -6.28 16.95
CA SER A 297 -3.79 -7.54 17.34
C SER A 297 -2.73 -8.03 16.36
N LEU A 298 -2.89 -7.74 15.06
CA LEU A 298 -1.98 -8.22 14.00
C LEU A 298 -0.82 -7.26 13.71
N GLY A 299 -1.01 -5.97 14.06
CA GLY A 299 -0.16 -4.87 13.62
C GLY A 299 -0.52 -4.35 12.22
N ARG A 300 -0.15 -3.08 11.93
CA ARG A 300 -0.48 -2.39 10.66
C ARG A 300 0.16 -3.05 9.46
N LEU A 301 1.41 -3.48 9.58
CA LEU A 301 2.12 -4.20 8.52
C LEU A 301 2.14 -5.70 8.82
N SER A 302 1.54 -6.50 7.95
CA SER A 302 1.61 -7.95 8.00
C SER A 302 1.91 -8.55 6.63
N ALA A 303 2.57 -9.71 6.60
CA ALA A 303 2.81 -10.46 5.37
C ALA A 303 1.52 -11.02 4.75
N LEU A 304 0.43 -11.06 5.50
CA LEU A 304 -0.88 -11.52 5.03
C LEU A 304 -1.64 -10.44 4.24
N CYS A 305 -1.13 -9.20 4.24
CA CYS A 305 -1.80 -8.05 3.64
C CYS A 305 -3.21 -7.77 4.23
N GLY A 306 -3.43 -8.22 5.46
CA GLY A 306 -4.67 -8.07 6.21
C GLY A 306 -5.59 -9.26 6.14
#